data_c28576db1241d3f9217ed80757c2360a
#
_entry.id   c28576db1241d3f9217ed80757c2360a
#
_cell.length_a   1.000
_cell.length_b   1.000
_cell.length_c   1.000
_cell.angle_alpha   90.00
_cell.angle_beta   90.00
_cell.angle_gamma   90.00
#
_symmetry.space_group_name_H-M   'P 1'
#
loop_
_entity.id
_entity.type
_entity.pdbx_description
1 polymer ?
#
loop_
_entity_poly.entity_id
_entity_poly.type
_entity_poly.pdbx_seq_one_letter_code
_entity_poly.pdbx_strand_id
1 'polypeptide(L)'
;MPRRLPALVLAVACAGMGAAAPAPLAAARQVVVTSPRGAAFAESVVRRAGGQVVARVPLADGVVARVRGSLPGSVLVAEDRAFHVTGLSADTAGASTVRSTIGLAPTGREGSGVTVALVDTGVADVRDLRGVVTDHVDVTGTGNGDAYGHGTFMAGLIAGNGASSNGRYTGVAPGARLLDVKVADGAGTTSLSKVLRGLEVVGRRDVDVLNLSLSSGSPLPYQVDPLTRALDKLWDRGVVVVVPSGNDGPDDRTVTSPGSDPTLLTVGAVDDNGTAARSDDTVPSWSSRGPAPQDVAKPDLAAPGTHVVSLRAPGSTVDRTNPDSRVESAYFRGSGTSMATAVTSGAAAALLAERRGLSPDKVKNVLVGSTYDAPGLAVADAAGSGGLDLAAAYDAKARKVRSAKAGRPGGDQEAAFADLAGAWFDNDFNAAARAWAQLGPQARAWAARAWAAMVWQRANSWSTAEWLARAWAARAWAGAAWSGDEWLARAWAARAWADTDWAARAWAARAWAARAWADGSWTARAWSDDAWAARAWAADGWAARAWAGDEWAGRAWAGRAWAARAWVSVDWDES
;
A
#
# COMPACT_ATOMS: atom_id res chain seq x y z
N MET A 1 -86.33 34.11 -34.84
CA MET A 1 -85.40 34.22 -33.69
C MET A 1 -84.30 33.23 -33.88
N PRO A 2 -83.10 33.67 -34.25
CA PRO A 2 -81.93 32.75 -34.45
C PRO A 2 -81.10 32.65 -33.15
N ARG A 3 -80.78 31.43 -32.81
CA ARG A 3 -79.92 31.07 -31.67
C ARG A 3 -78.46 31.34 -32.02
N ARG A 4 -77.78 32.09 -31.20
CA ARG A 4 -76.34 32.35 -31.29
C ARG A 4 -75.58 31.16 -30.68
N LEU A 5 -74.58 30.61 -31.44
CA LEU A 5 -73.55 29.68 -30.98
C LEU A 5 -72.41 30.48 -30.38
N PRO A 6 -71.74 30.04 -29.29
CA PRO A 6 -70.56 30.70 -28.78
C PRO A 6 -69.30 30.21 -29.52
N ALA A 7 -68.40 31.16 -29.78
CA ALA A 7 -67.11 30.91 -30.37
C ALA A 7 -66.16 30.20 -29.39
N LEU A 8 -65.55 29.11 -29.88
CA LEU A 8 -64.53 28.36 -29.17
C LEU A 8 -63.17 29.08 -29.40
N VAL A 9 -62.61 29.66 -28.33
CA VAL A 9 -61.27 30.24 -28.36
C VAL A 9 -60.27 29.12 -28.12
N LEU A 10 -59.49 28.81 -29.17
CA LEU A 10 -58.37 27.85 -29.09
C LEU A 10 -57.15 28.57 -28.48
N ALA A 11 -56.87 28.28 -27.19
CA ALA A 11 -55.63 28.73 -26.55
C ALA A 11 -54.50 27.80 -26.93
N VAL A 12 -53.58 28.30 -27.78
CA VAL A 12 -52.31 27.65 -28.10
C VAL A 12 -51.39 27.82 -26.86
N ALA A 13 -51.19 26.77 -26.10
CA ALA A 13 -50.18 26.71 -25.03
C ALA A 13 -48.81 26.57 -25.68
N CYS A 14 -48.05 27.65 -25.72
CA CYS A 14 -46.60 27.57 -25.94
C CYS A 14 -45.95 26.87 -24.75
N ALA A 15 -45.64 25.60 -24.92
CA ALA A 15 -44.76 24.89 -24.01
C ALA A 15 -43.34 25.51 -24.09
N GLY A 16 -43.02 26.34 -23.12
CA GLY A 16 -41.67 26.84 -22.93
C GLY A 16 -40.73 25.66 -22.69
N MET A 17 -39.81 25.46 -23.63
CA MET A 17 -38.62 24.62 -23.40
C MET A 17 -37.82 25.28 -22.27
N GLY A 18 -38.02 24.86 -21.03
CA GLY A 18 -37.16 25.20 -19.91
C GLY A 18 -35.79 24.63 -20.20
N ALA A 19 -34.83 25.52 -20.47
CA ALA A 19 -33.44 25.13 -20.49
C ALA A 19 -33.11 24.50 -19.12
N ALA A 20 -32.78 23.21 -19.12
CA ALA A 20 -32.30 22.54 -17.93
C ALA A 20 -31.11 23.34 -17.41
N ALA A 21 -31.18 23.78 -16.16
CA ALA A 21 -30.07 24.44 -15.50
C ALA A 21 -28.85 23.51 -15.60
N PRO A 22 -27.66 24.04 -15.96
CA PRO A 22 -26.48 23.21 -16.01
C PRO A 22 -26.26 22.56 -14.65
N ALA A 23 -26.04 21.24 -14.65
CA ALA A 23 -25.74 20.51 -13.42
C ALA A 23 -24.59 21.20 -12.69
N PRO A 24 -24.64 21.35 -11.36
CA PRO A 24 -23.60 22.02 -10.61
C PRO A 24 -22.26 21.36 -10.91
N LEU A 25 -21.27 22.15 -11.31
CA LEU A 25 -19.92 21.70 -11.56
C LEU A 25 -19.42 20.98 -10.31
N ALA A 26 -19.05 19.71 -10.44
CA ALA A 26 -18.49 18.93 -9.34
C ALA A 26 -17.36 19.71 -8.65
N ALA A 27 -17.34 19.71 -7.32
CA ALA A 27 -16.30 20.38 -6.56
C ALA A 27 -14.92 19.82 -6.95
N ALA A 28 -13.92 20.70 -7.07
CA ALA A 28 -12.56 20.26 -7.37
C ALA A 28 -12.01 19.45 -6.20
N ARG A 29 -11.56 18.22 -6.44
CA ARG A 29 -10.92 17.35 -5.45
C ARG A 29 -9.41 17.29 -5.70
N GLN A 30 -8.62 17.19 -4.62
CA GLN A 30 -7.20 16.96 -4.71
C GLN A 30 -6.93 15.46 -4.78
N VAL A 31 -6.08 15.06 -5.72
CA VAL A 31 -5.75 13.66 -6.00
C VAL A 31 -4.27 13.53 -6.31
N VAL A 32 -3.74 12.32 -6.13
CA VAL A 32 -2.44 11.92 -6.69
C VAL A 32 -2.71 11.14 -7.98
N VAL A 33 -2.18 11.62 -9.08
CA VAL A 33 -2.34 11.01 -10.41
C VAL A 33 -1.01 10.42 -10.83
N THR A 34 -0.95 9.12 -11.02
CA THR A 34 0.28 8.41 -11.39
C THR A 34 0.13 7.71 -12.73
N SER A 35 1.27 7.48 -13.40
CA SER A 35 1.32 6.71 -14.64
C SER A 35 2.63 5.95 -14.73
N PRO A 36 2.62 4.68 -15.15
CA PRO A 36 3.86 3.97 -15.50
C PRO A 36 4.68 4.66 -16.60
N ARG A 37 4.06 5.54 -17.40
CA ARG A 37 4.75 6.42 -18.35
C ARG A 37 5.45 7.62 -17.69
N GLY A 38 5.41 7.72 -16.36
CA GLY A 38 6.05 8.74 -15.57
C GLY A 38 5.25 10.01 -15.33
N ALA A 39 5.79 10.87 -14.46
CA ALA A 39 5.14 12.10 -13.99
C ALA A 39 4.79 13.09 -15.12
N ALA A 40 5.62 13.20 -16.17
CA ALA A 40 5.36 14.10 -17.30
C ALA A 40 4.11 13.68 -18.10
N PHE A 41 3.91 12.37 -18.27
CA PHE A 41 2.70 11.86 -18.92
C PHE A 41 1.46 12.11 -18.05
N ALA A 42 1.51 11.78 -16.75
CA ALA A 42 0.44 12.05 -15.80
C ALA A 42 0.05 13.53 -15.80
N GLU A 43 1.03 14.44 -15.78
CA GLU A 43 0.80 15.89 -15.90
C GLU A 43 0.08 16.25 -17.18
N SER A 44 0.51 15.71 -18.33
CA SER A 44 -0.11 16.02 -19.61
C SER A 44 -1.58 15.59 -19.66
N VAL A 45 -1.91 14.46 -19.05
CA VAL A 45 -3.30 13.96 -18.96
C VAL A 45 -4.14 14.87 -18.08
N VAL A 46 -3.63 15.26 -16.90
CA VAL A 46 -4.32 16.19 -15.99
C VAL A 46 -4.61 17.52 -16.69
N ARG A 47 -3.62 18.11 -17.36
CA ARG A 47 -3.80 19.41 -18.06
C ARG A 47 -4.80 19.32 -19.20
N ARG A 48 -4.75 18.26 -20.02
CA ARG A 48 -5.73 18.04 -21.10
C ARG A 48 -7.15 17.87 -20.59
N ALA A 49 -7.32 17.29 -19.40
CA ALA A 49 -8.62 17.17 -18.75
C ALA A 49 -9.08 18.44 -18.01
N GLY A 50 -8.38 19.58 -18.18
CA GLY A 50 -8.69 20.84 -17.51
C GLY A 50 -8.36 20.85 -16.00
N GLY A 51 -7.57 19.90 -15.51
CA GLY A 51 -7.12 19.85 -14.13
C GLY A 51 -5.91 20.76 -13.87
N GLN A 52 -5.73 21.15 -12.61
CA GLN A 52 -4.59 21.95 -12.15
C GLN A 52 -3.54 21.06 -11.48
N VAL A 53 -2.30 21.10 -11.96
CA VAL A 53 -1.17 20.43 -11.28
C VAL A 53 -0.71 21.29 -10.11
N VAL A 54 -0.67 20.70 -8.92
CA VAL A 54 -0.23 21.33 -7.66
C VAL A 54 1.25 21.08 -7.42
N ALA A 55 1.70 19.83 -7.63
CA ALA A 55 3.09 19.44 -7.46
C ALA A 55 3.44 18.25 -8.35
N ARG A 56 4.70 18.13 -8.77
CA ARG A 56 5.24 16.90 -9.35
C ARG A 56 5.78 16.01 -8.25
N VAL A 57 5.51 14.72 -8.36
CA VAL A 57 6.01 13.66 -7.47
C VAL A 57 6.62 12.52 -8.31
N PRO A 58 7.82 12.75 -8.90
CA PRO A 58 8.48 11.81 -9.80
C PRO A 58 8.82 10.46 -9.15
N LEU A 59 9.04 10.41 -7.83
CA LEU A 59 9.22 9.14 -7.11
C LEU A 59 7.98 8.24 -7.22
N ALA A 60 6.78 8.82 -7.23
CA ALA A 60 5.54 8.09 -7.47
C ALA A 60 5.14 7.98 -8.95
N ASP A 61 5.98 8.40 -9.91
CA ASP A 61 5.65 8.54 -11.34
C ASP A 61 4.40 9.39 -11.59
N GLY A 62 4.21 10.45 -10.85
CA GLY A 62 2.96 11.18 -10.85
C GLY A 62 3.03 12.65 -10.51
N VAL A 63 1.84 13.18 -10.32
CA VAL A 63 1.58 14.56 -9.91
C VAL A 63 0.49 14.61 -8.85
N VAL A 64 0.58 15.58 -7.94
CA VAL A 64 -0.55 16.03 -7.12
C VAL A 64 -1.36 17.01 -7.95
N ALA A 65 -2.66 16.82 -8.08
CA ALA A 65 -3.51 17.62 -8.94
C ALA A 65 -4.88 17.92 -8.31
N ARG A 66 -5.48 19.03 -8.72
CA ARG A 66 -6.89 19.34 -8.47
C ARG A 66 -7.68 19.08 -9.74
N VAL A 67 -8.69 18.20 -9.66
CA VAL A 67 -9.50 17.78 -10.80
C VAL A 67 -10.99 17.90 -10.50
N ARG A 68 -11.79 18.14 -11.59
CA ARG A 68 -13.26 18.20 -11.53
C ARG A 68 -13.82 17.09 -12.43
N GLY A 69 -14.10 15.94 -11.91
CA GLY A 69 -14.59 14.80 -12.71
C GLY A 69 -13.57 13.69 -12.85
N SER A 70 -13.82 12.75 -13.75
CA SER A 70 -12.96 11.60 -14.02
C SER A 70 -11.82 11.92 -14.97
N LEU A 71 -10.67 11.30 -14.75
CA LEU A 71 -9.55 11.31 -15.68
C LEU A 71 -9.60 10.07 -16.59
N PRO A 72 -8.96 10.15 -17.81
CA PRO A 72 -8.83 8.99 -18.69
C PRO A 72 -8.18 7.79 -18.02
N GLY A 73 -8.46 6.60 -18.50
CA GLY A 73 -7.95 5.34 -17.98
C GLY A 73 -6.46 5.10 -18.11
N SER A 74 -5.76 5.94 -18.87
CA SER A 74 -4.30 5.90 -19.02
C SER A 74 -3.52 6.36 -17.80
N VAL A 75 -4.20 6.78 -16.72
CA VAL A 75 -3.60 7.17 -15.44
C VAL A 75 -4.32 6.51 -14.27
N LEU A 76 -3.58 6.29 -13.19
CA LEU A 76 -4.12 5.88 -11.91
C LEU A 76 -4.40 7.12 -11.07
N VAL A 77 -5.52 7.11 -10.35
CA VAL A 77 -5.94 8.22 -9.51
C VAL A 77 -6.11 7.71 -8.09
N ALA A 78 -5.28 8.17 -7.18
CA ALA A 78 -5.42 7.93 -5.75
C ALA A 78 -5.98 9.20 -5.08
N GLU A 79 -6.91 9.04 -4.17
CA GLU A 79 -7.41 10.15 -3.37
C GLU A 79 -6.32 10.67 -2.43
N ASP A 80 -6.21 11.99 -2.31
CA ASP A 80 -5.33 12.62 -1.33
C ASP A 80 -6.02 12.63 0.03
N ARG A 81 -6.15 11.44 0.61
CA ARG A 81 -6.79 11.24 1.91
C ARG A 81 -5.90 11.74 3.03
N ALA A 82 -6.53 12.34 4.05
CA ALA A 82 -5.88 12.59 5.32
C ALA A 82 -5.75 11.28 6.11
N PHE A 83 -4.65 11.12 6.82
CA PHE A 83 -4.42 10.07 7.80
C PHE A 83 -3.54 10.59 8.93
N HIS A 84 -3.45 9.82 10.01
CA HIS A 84 -2.64 10.20 11.17
C HIS A 84 -1.33 9.41 11.19
N VAL A 85 -0.28 9.99 11.77
CA VAL A 85 0.89 9.22 12.19
C VAL A 85 0.44 8.15 13.16
N THR A 86 1.01 6.97 13.05
CA THR A 86 0.63 5.81 13.89
C THR A 86 0.79 6.15 15.34
N GLY A 87 -0.28 6.02 16.14
CA GLY A 87 -0.39 6.60 17.47
C GLY A 87 0.71 6.16 18.43
N LEU A 88 1.17 7.10 19.24
CA LEU A 88 1.98 6.85 20.42
C LEU A 88 0.99 6.59 21.56
N SER A 89 0.84 5.33 21.95
CA SER A 89 0.09 5.00 23.16
C SER A 89 0.91 5.41 24.38
N ALA A 90 0.38 6.31 25.17
CA ALA A 90 0.99 6.74 26.41
C ALA A 90 1.02 5.61 27.44
N ASP A 91 2.09 5.51 28.21
CA ASP A 91 2.32 4.42 29.14
C ASP A 91 2.98 4.90 30.43
N THR A 92 2.67 4.23 31.56
CA THR A 92 3.14 4.62 32.89
C THR A 92 4.01 3.57 33.57
N ALA A 93 4.15 2.37 33.01
CA ALA A 93 4.85 1.24 33.64
C ALA A 93 6.06 0.74 32.83
N GLY A 94 7.00 0.04 33.50
CA GLY A 94 8.13 -0.66 32.91
C GLY A 94 9.44 0.15 32.79
N ALA A 95 10.54 -0.56 32.63
CA ALA A 95 11.87 -0.02 32.31
C ALA A 95 12.10 -0.07 30.81
N SER A 96 12.85 0.87 30.25
CA SER A 96 13.26 0.82 28.83
C SER A 96 14.57 0.01 28.73
N THR A 97 14.51 -1.14 28.08
CA THR A 97 15.61 -2.09 27.90
C THR A 97 16.04 -2.22 26.44
N VAL A 98 15.56 -1.35 25.55
CA VAL A 98 15.73 -1.39 24.10
C VAL A 98 17.12 -1.83 23.66
N ARG A 99 18.18 -1.19 24.17
CA ARG A 99 19.56 -1.46 23.75
C ARG A 99 20.04 -2.85 24.18
N SER A 100 19.66 -3.31 25.37
CA SER A 100 20.00 -4.65 25.87
C SER A 100 19.22 -5.73 25.16
N THR A 101 17.93 -5.52 24.92
CA THR A 101 17.05 -6.49 24.23
C THR A 101 17.53 -6.76 22.81
N ILE A 102 17.91 -5.72 22.05
CA ILE A 102 18.48 -5.91 20.70
C ILE A 102 19.96 -6.35 20.70
N GLY A 103 20.56 -6.62 21.87
CA GLY A 103 21.95 -7.06 21.99
C GLY A 103 22.98 -6.00 21.59
N LEU A 104 22.66 -4.71 21.68
CA LEU A 104 23.58 -3.66 21.30
C LEU A 104 24.72 -3.50 22.31
N ALA A 105 25.89 -4.01 21.96
CA ALA A 105 27.14 -3.69 22.65
C ALA A 105 27.68 -2.37 22.09
N PRO A 106 27.88 -1.31 22.92
CA PRO A 106 28.41 -0.04 22.46
C PRO A 106 29.82 -0.18 21.86
N THR A 107 29.98 0.18 20.60
CA THR A 107 31.28 0.25 19.91
C THR A 107 31.83 1.69 19.87
N GLY A 108 30.97 2.67 20.19
CA GLY A 108 31.26 4.10 20.08
C GLY A 108 31.18 4.62 18.63
N ARG A 109 30.73 3.79 17.69
CA ARG A 109 30.60 4.14 16.27
C ARG A 109 29.19 4.05 15.72
N GLU A 110 28.24 3.65 16.56
CA GLU A 110 26.86 3.39 16.14
C GLU A 110 26.30 4.55 15.33
N GLY A 111 26.08 4.33 14.05
CA GLY A 111 25.56 5.31 13.11
C GLY A 111 26.57 6.33 12.58
N SER A 112 27.88 6.27 12.97
CA SER A 112 28.88 7.22 12.49
C SER A 112 28.96 7.29 10.97
N GLY A 113 28.77 8.50 10.41
CA GLY A 113 28.81 8.75 8.98
C GLY A 113 27.59 8.22 8.20
N VAL A 114 26.51 7.86 8.88
CA VAL A 114 25.24 7.47 8.30
C VAL A 114 24.23 8.61 8.49
N THR A 115 23.43 8.87 7.46
CA THR A 115 22.33 9.84 7.51
C THR A 115 20.99 9.09 7.52
N VAL A 116 20.17 9.33 8.54
CA VAL A 116 18.81 8.81 8.65
C VAL A 116 17.82 9.95 8.35
N ALA A 117 16.97 9.76 7.35
CA ALA A 117 15.83 10.65 7.16
C ALA A 117 14.68 10.20 8.06
N LEU A 118 14.13 11.11 8.82
CA LEU A 118 12.93 10.94 9.64
C LEU A 118 11.78 11.71 9.00
N VAL A 119 10.84 10.99 8.39
CA VAL A 119 9.63 11.56 7.78
C VAL A 119 8.48 11.40 8.76
N ASP A 120 8.15 12.47 9.50
CA ASP A 120 7.28 12.42 10.68
C ASP A 120 6.61 13.78 10.99
N THR A 121 6.31 14.08 12.25
CA THR A 121 5.67 15.31 12.75
C THR A 121 6.64 16.47 12.96
N GLY A 122 7.92 16.29 12.64
CA GLY A 122 9.00 17.22 12.92
C GLY A 122 9.81 16.83 14.15
N VAL A 123 10.85 17.59 14.45
CA VAL A 123 11.75 17.35 15.59
C VAL A 123 11.91 18.64 16.41
N ALA A 124 11.71 18.54 17.72
CA ALA A 124 11.88 19.67 18.66
C ALA A 124 13.37 19.92 18.95
N ASP A 125 13.74 21.18 19.21
CA ASP A 125 15.08 21.52 19.69
C ASP A 125 15.22 21.11 21.17
N VAL A 126 15.70 19.89 21.38
CA VAL A 126 15.99 19.31 22.69
C VAL A 126 17.47 18.99 22.81
N ARG A 127 17.99 19.03 24.06
CA ARG A 127 19.43 18.90 24.36
C ARG A 127 20.08 17.67 23.70
N ASP A 128 19.39 16.53 23.72
CA ASP A 128 19.90 15.24 23.27
C ASP A 128 19.97 15.10 21.74
N LEU A 129 19.40 16.04 20.99
CA LEU A 129 19.43 16.09 19.53
C LEU A 129 20.30 17.24 18.97
N ARG A 130 20.95 18.02 19.84
CA ARG A 130 21.85 19.09 19.39
C ARG A 130 23.06 18.51 18.67
N GLY A 131 23.28 18.97 17.45
CA GLY A 131 24.33 18.46 16.56
C GLY A 131 24.00 17.12 15.89
N VAL A 132 22.87 16.50 16.22
CA VAL A 132 22.36 15.27 15.59
C VAL A 132 21.49 15.61 14.38
N VAL A 133 20.52 16.53 14.55
CA VAL A 133 19.68 17.00 13.43
C VAL A 133 20.48 18.00 12.61
N THR A 134 20.70 17.68 11.36
CA THR A 134 21.56 18.47 10.45
C THR A 134 20.78 19.32 9.45
N ASP A 135 19.53 18.96 9.17
CA ASP A 135 18.65 19.71 8.27
C ASP A 135 17.20 19.52 8.70
N HIS A 136 16.37 20.55 8.54
CA HIS A 136 14.94 20.57 8.83
C HIS A 136 14.18 21.02 7.59
N VAL A 137 13.24 20.21 7.12
CA VAL A 137 12.37 20.55 5.99
C VAL A 137 10.92 20.38 6.37
N ASP A 138 10.17 21.49 6.39
CA ASP A 138 8.73 21.49 6.64
C ASP A 138 7.95 21.52 5.31
N VAL A 139 7.21 20.45 5.00
CA VAL A 139 6.30 20.40 3.85
C VAL A 139 4.86 20.74 4.21
N THR A 140 4.58 20.92 5.51
CA THR A 140 3.24 21.25 6.01
C THR A 140 2.93 22.75 5.94
N GLY A 141 3.96 23.59 6.03
CA GLY A 141 3.84 25.03 6.13
C GLY A 141 3.49 25.52 7.54
N THR A 142 3.64 24.67 8.58
CA THR A 142 3.34 25.02 9.98
C THR A 142 4.56 25.46 10.80
N GLY A 143 5.73 25.51 10.17
CA GLY A 143 7.01 25.86 10.77
C GLY A 143 7.76 24.65 11.35
N ASN A 144 9.05 24.86 11.62
CA ASN A 144 9.92 23.83 12.19
C ASN A 144 9.51 23.49 13.63
N GLY A 145 10.04 22.37 14.12
CA GLY A 145 9.74 21.81 15.43
C GLY A 145 8.59 20.82 15.41
N ASP A 146 8.31 20.23 16.57
CA ASP A 146 7.37 19.13 16.72
C ASP A 146 6.21 19.53 17.64
N ALA A 147 5.16 20.04 17.04
CA ALA A 147 3.97 20.42 17.79
C ALA A 147 3.11 19.21 18.21
N TYR A 148 3.30 18.06 17.59
CA TYR A 148 2.58 16.82 17.96
C TYR A 148 3.34 15.99 19.01
N GLY A 149 4.65 15.75 18.82
CA GLY A 149 5.52 15.07 19.76
C GLY A 149 6.04 13.69 19.33
N HIS A 150 5.50 13.14 18.25
CA HIS A 150 5.87 11.80 17.78
C HIS A 150 7.25 11.77 17.11
N GLY A 151 7.55 12.71 16.22
CA GLY A 151 8.82 12.73 15.50
C GLY A 151 10.03 12.94 16.43
N THR A 152 9.89 13.77 17.48
CA THR A 152 10.93 13.94 18.51
C THR A 152 11.20 12.64 19.26
N PHE A 153 10.14 11.89 19.57
CA PHE A 153 10.26 10.60 20.22
C PHE A 153 11.01 9.60 19.33
N MET A 154 10.64 9.52 18.03
CA MET A 154 11.34 8.68 17.04
C MET A 154 12.81 9.10 16.88
N ALA A 155 13.09 10.40 16.77
CA ALA A 155 14.45 10.92 16.67
C ALA A 155 15.32 10.48 17.86
N GLY A 156 14.75 10.50 19.07
CA GLY A 156 15.43 10.05 20.29
C GLY A 156 15.80 8.57 20.26
N LEU A 157 14.89 7.71 19.80
CA LEU A 157 15.15 6.27 19.66
C LEU A 157 16.22 5.97 18.60
N ILE A 158 16.20 6.71 17.50
CA ILE A 158 17.18 6.51 16.43
C ILE A 158 18.56 6.99 16.88
N ALA A 159 18.69 8.28 17.30
CA ALA A 159 19.98 8.95 17.39
C ALA A 159 20.15 9.88 18.61
N GLY A 160 19.26 9.84 19.60
CA GLY A 160 19.42 10.61 20.83
C GLY A 160 20.75 10.29 21.52
N ASN A 161 21.53 11.33 21.89
CA ASN A 161 22.85 11.13 22.50
C ASN A 161 22.83 10.87 24.01
N GLY A 162 21.64 10.88 24.64
CA GLY A 162 21.47 10.60 26.06
C GLY A 162 21.98 11.68 27.02
N ALA A 163 22.28 12.88 26.53
CA ALA A 163 22.90 13.95 27.32
C ALA A 163 22.06 14.39 28.52
N SER A 164 20.74 14.27 28.44
CA SER A 164 19.81 14.64 29.52
C SER A 164 19.63 13.56 30.58
N SER A 165 20.09 12.32 30.33
CA SER A 165 19.95 11.16 31.22
C SER A 165 21.28 10.52 31.62
N ASN A 166 22.40 11.21 31.43
CA ASN A 166 23.74 10.64 31.63
C ASN A 166 23.95 9.30 30.89
N GLY A 167 23.42 9.22 29.66
CA GLY A 167 23.54 8.05 28.80
C GLY A 167 22.50 6.95 29.00
N ARG A 168 21.58 7.05 29.96
CA ARG A 168 20.58 6.02 30.25
C ARG A 168 19.63 5.77 29.07
N TYR A 169 19.15 6.84 28.44
CA TYR A 169 18.20 6.79 27.33
C TYR A 169 18.87 7.23 26.02
N THR A 170 20.02 6.64 25.73
CA THR A 170 20.71 6.83 24.45
C THR A 170 20.01 6.06 23.34
N GLY A 171 19.86 6.68 22.18
CA GLY A 171 19.32 6.04 20.99
C GLY A 171 20.18 4.89 20.48
N VAL A 172 19.69 4.16 19.48
CA VAL A 172 20.38 2.98 18.94
C VAL A 172 21.62 3.38 18.14
N ALA A 173 21.57 4.50 17.43
CA ALA A 173 22.67 5.00 16.57
C ALA A 173 23.00 6.46 16.89
N PRO A 174 23.57 6.79 18.09
CA PRO A 174 23.78 8.16 18.53
C PRO A 174 24.81 8.93 17.71
N GLY A 175 25.61 8.26 16.88
CA GLY A 175 26.55 8.86 15.93
C GLY A 175 25.95 9.16 14.56
N ALA A 176 24.68 8.80 14.30
CA ALA A 176 24.01 9.10 13.04
C ALA A 176 23.59 10.56 12.95
N ARG A 177 23.52 11.07 11.73
CA ARG A 177 22.92 12.37 11.41
C ARG A 177 21.45 12.19 11.07
N LEU A 178 20.59 13.11 11.50
CA LEU A 178 19.19 13.12 11.16
C LEU A 178 18.86 14.24 10.16
N LEU A 179 18.15 13.87 9.10
CA LEU A 179 17.39 14.78 8.25
C LEU A 179 15.93 14.75 8.72
N ASP A 180 15.46 15.84 9.32
CA ASP A 180 14.07 15.99 9.74
C ASP A 180 13.21 16.47 8.55
N VAL A 181 12.21 15.67 8.19
CA VAL A 181 11.24 16.01 7.15
C VAL A 181 9.84 15.95 7.72
N LYS A 182 9.36 17.13 8.11
CA LYS A 182 8.04 17.30 8.71
C LYS A 182 6.94 17.21 7.65
N VAL A 183 6.10 16.19 7.78
CA VAL A 183 4.97 15.93 6.87
C VAL A 183 3.61 15.99 7.57
N ALA A 184 3.56 15.97 8.90
CA ALA A 184 2.33 16.03 9.68
C ALA A 184 2.27 17.27 10.58
N ASP A 185 1.07 17.71 10.90
CA ASP A 185 0.81 18.91 11.71
C ASP A 185 0.77 18.62 13.21
N GLY A 186 0.42 19.64 14.01
CA GLY A 186 0.32 19.53 15.48
C GLY A 186 -0.82 18.64 16.00
N ALA A 187 -1.70 18.16 15.13
CA ALA A 187 -2.69 17.13 15.43
C ALA A 187 -2.23 15.72 15.00
N GLY A 188 -1.02 15.59 14.46
CA GLY A 188 -0.53 14.33 13.90
C GLY A 188 -1.15 13.98 12.55
N THR A 189 -1.84 14.94 11.90
CA THR A 189 -2.54 14.70 10.63
C THR A 189 -1.63 15.02 9.45
N THR A 190 -1.65 14.11 8.48
CA THR A 190 -0.95 14.25 7.20
C THR A 190 -1.85 13.88 6.04
N SER A 191 -1.33 13.92 4.81
CA SER A 191 -2.00 13.40 3.61
C SER A 191 -0.98 12.76 2.68
N LEU A 192 -1.47 11.94 1.76
CA LEU A 192 -0.64 11.27 0.77
C LEU A 192 0.27 12.24 0.02
N SER A 193 -0.28 13.39 -0.41
CA SER A 193 0.48 14.41 -1.13
C SER A 193 1.58 15.05 -0.30
N LYS A 194 1.36 15.28 1.01
CA LYS A 194 2.40 15.81 1.92
C LYS A 194 3.52 14.79 2.10
N VAL A 195 3.18 13.51 2.35
CA VAL A 195 4.18 12.46 2.49
C VAL A 195 5.00 12.30 1.21
N LEU A 196 4.37 12.23 0.03
CA LEU A 196 5.08 12.13 -1.24
C LEU A 196 6.02 13.32 -1.49
N ARG A 197 5.60 14.53 -1.14
CA ARG A 197 6.48 15.72 -1.21
C ARG A 197 7.66 15.63 -0.24
N GLY A 198 7.44 15.09 0.96
CA GLY A 198 8.53 14.79 1.91
C GLY A 198 9.51 13.75 1.35
N LEU A 199 9.02 12.68 0.72
CA LEU A 199 9.87 11.67 0.08
C LEU A 199 10.67 12.25 -1.09
N GLU A 200 10.12 13.21 -1.85
CA GLU A 200 10.89 13.93 -2.89
C GLU A 200 12.05 14.74 -2.28
N VAL A 201 11.91 15.26 -1.06
CA VAL A 201 13.03 15.89 -0.34
C VAL A 201 14.09 14.86 -0.02
N VAL A 202 13.70 13.72 0.55
CA VAL A 202 14.62 12.59 0.84
C VAL A 202 15.36 12.14 -0.41
N GLY A 203 14.66 11.97 -1.53
CA GLY A 203 15.25 11.53 -2.80
C GLY A 203 16.26 12.50 -3.44
N ARG A 204 16.39 13.73 -2.91
CA ARG A 204 17.36 14.76 -3.34
C ARG A 204 18.50 14.96 -2.35
N ARG A 205 18.55 14.19 -1.30
CA ARG A 205 19.58 14.23 -0.25
C ARG A 205 20.37 12.93 -0.24
N ASP A 206 21.54 12.98 0.36
CA ASP A 206 22.36 11.80 0.62
C ASP A 206 21.87 11.14 1.93
N VAL A 207 21.01 10.15 1.77
CA VAL A 207 20.33 9.44 2.86
C VAL A 207 20.58 7.95 2.73
N ASP A 208 21.01 7.33 3.82
CA ASP A 208 21.29 5.90 3.90
C ASP A 208 20.07 5.10 4.40
N VAL A 209 19.31 5.67 5.36
CA VAL A 209 18.15 5.02 5.98
C VAL A 209 16.97 6.00 6.01
N LEU A 210 15.80 5.53 5.68
CA LEU A 210 14.54 6.26 5.84
C LEU A 210 13.69 5.58 6.93
N ASN A 211 13.38 6.32 7.99
CA ASN A 211 12.36 5.99 8.96
C ASN A 211 11.04 6.63 8.55
N LEU A 212 10.02 5.82 8.30
CA LEU A 212 8.67 6.28 7.98
C LEU A 212 7.67 5.62 8.93
N SER A 213 7.49 6.20 10.11
CA SER A 213 6.64 5.67 11.19
C SER A 213 5.18 6.08 11.02
N LEU A 214 4.59 5.72 9.87
CA LEU A 214 3.17 5.98 9.58
C LEU A 214 2.56 4.84 8.74
N SER A 215 1.24 4.68 8.89
CA SER A 215 0.43 3.80 8.05
C SER A 215 -0.63 4.64 7.34
N SER A 216 -0.76 4.46 6.04
CA SER A 216 -1.74 5.20 5.25
C SER A 216 -3.14 4.62 5.32
N GLY A 217 -3.30 3.40 5.86
CA GLY A 217 -4.57 2.65 5.79
C GLY A 217 -5.08 2.52 4.35
N SER A 218 -4.19 2.64 3.36
CA SER A 218 -4.57 2.58 1.95
C SER A 218 -5.07 1.18 1.62
N PRO A 219 -6.25 1.06 1.02
CA PRO A 219 -6.75 -0.23 0.55
C PRO A 219 -6.09 -0.66 -0.77
N LEU A 220 -5.20 0.19 -1.33
CA LEU A 220 -4.56 -0.09 -2.60
C LEU A 220 -3.51 -1.18 -2.43
N PRO A 221 -3.45 -2.16 -3.34
CA PRO A 221 -2.33 -3.07 -3.42
C PRO A 221 -1.01 -2.31 -3.62
N TYR A 222 0.06 -2.81 -3.00
CA TYR A 222 1.37 -2.15 -3.04
C TYR A 222 1.90 -1.90 -4.48
N GLN A 223 1.48 -2.71 -5.46
CA GLN A 223 1.90 -2.55 -6.87
C GLN A 223 1.44 -1.23 -7.50
N VAL A 224 0.34 -0.66 -7.02
CA VAL A 224 -0.28 0.54 -7.60
C VAL A 224 -0.44 1.68 -6.59
N ASP A 225 -0.09 1.45 -5.33
CA ASP A 225 -0.10 2.50 -4.32
C ASP A 225 1.03 3.50 -4.61
N PRO A 226 0.74 4.80 -4.78
CA PRO A 226 1.75 5.81 -5.03
C PRO A 226 2.80 5.93 -3.93
N LEU A 227 2.43 5.63 -2.67
CA LEU A 227 3.35 5.67 -1.54
C LEU A 227 4.40 4.57 -1.64
N THR A 228 3.97 3.31 -1.79
CA THR A 228 4.91 2.18 -1.93
C THR A 228 5.80 2.33 -3.15
N ARG A 229 5.24 2.84 -4.26
CA ARG A 229 6.01 3.12 -5.47
C ARG A 229 7.13 4.14 -5.24
N ALA A 230 6.86 5.20 -4.49
CA ALA A 230 7.89 6.19 -4.15
C ALA A 230 8.97 5.60 -3.23
N LEU A 231 8.56 4.77 -2.25
CA LEU A 231 9.47 4.12 -1.31
C LEU A 231 10.35 3.07 -1.99
N ASP A 232 9.80 2.28 -2.93
CA ASP A 232 10.59 1.34 -3.73
C ASP A 232 11.67 2.03 -4.56
N LYS A 233 11.36 3.21 -5.14
CA LYS A 233 12.37 3.98 -5.86
C LYS A 233 13.49 4.50 -4.98
N LEU A 234 13.20 4.84 -3.71
CA LEU A 234 14.24 5.17 -2.75
C LEU A 234 15.08 3.94 -2.39
N TRP A 235 14.42 2.78 -2.22
CA TRP A 235 15.12 1.51 -2.02
C TRP A 235 16.06 1.17 -3.18
N ASP A 236 15.60 1.32 -4.41
CA ASP A 236 16.40 1.11 -5.63
C ASP A 236 17.59 2.09 -5.76
N ARG A 237 17.48 3.26 -5.14
CA ARG A 237 18.56 4.25 -5.05
C ARG A 237 19.55 4.01 -3.91
N GLY A 238 19.35 2.96 -3.12
CA GLY A 238 20.25 2.57 -2.05
C GLY A 238 19.79 2.97 -0.64
N VAL A 239 18.60 3.53 -0.48
CA VAL A 239 18.05 3.91 0.84
C VAL A 239 17.38 2.70 1.49
N VAL A 240 17.79 2.34 2.69
CA VAL A 240 17.09 1.33 3.52
C VAL A 240 15.80 1.96 4.05
N VAL A 241 14.66 1.48 3.63
CA VAL A 241 13.34 2.00 4.05
C VAL A 241 12.75 1.10 5.12
N VAL A 242 12.49 1.66 6.30
CA VAL A 242 11.92 0.94 7.45
C VAL A 242 10.54 1.50 7.76
N VAL A 243 9.56 0.62 7.86
CA VAL A 243 8.13 0.97 8.03
C VAL A 243 7.46 0.09 9.09
N PRO A 244 6.42 0.57 9.80
CA PRO A 244 5.69 -0.22 10.79
C PRO A 244 4.76 -1.23 10.13
N SER A 245 4.45 -2.32 10.85
CA SER A 245 3.37 -3.22 10.47
C SER A 245 1.98 -2.64 10.71
N GLY A 246 1.83 -1.74 11.69
CA GLY A 246 0.58 -1.14 12.15
C GLY A 246 0.22 -1.55 13.58
N ASN A 247 -0.82 -0.92 14.13
CA ASN A 247 -1.28 -1.13 15.51
C ASN A 247 -2.73 -1.64 15.59
N ASP A 248 -3.17 -2.38 14.56
CA ASP A 248 -4.55 -2.85 14.39
C ASP A 248 -4.70 -4.36 14.70
N GLY A 249 -3.78 -4.95 15.49
CA GLY A 249 -3.89 -6.33 15.98
C GLY A 249 -5.06 -6.51 16.97
N PRO A 250 -5.38 -7.73 17.40
CA PRO A 250 -4.65 -8.99 17.21
C PRO A 250 -5.09 -9.80 15.97
N ASP A 251 -6.06 -9.31 15.20
CA ASP A 251 -6.59 -10.04 14.06
C ASP A 251 -5.52 -10.21 12.96
N ASP A 252 -5.65 -11.32 12.20
CA ASP A 252 -4.83 -11.56 11.04
C ASP A 252 -5.14 -10.55 9.91
N ARG A 253 -4.17 -10.36 8.99
CA ARG A 253 -4.30 -9.50 7.81
C ARG A 253 -4.50 -8.01 8.12
N THR A 254 -3.99 -7.55 9.25
CA THR A 254 -4.07 -6.15 9.68
C THR A 254 -2.86 -5.30 9.22
N VAL A 255 -1.84 -5.92 8.60
CA VAL A 255 -0.73 -5.17 8.00
C VAL A 255 -1.19 -4.44 6.75
N THR A 256 -1.07 -3.11 6.75
CA THR A 256 -1.53 -2.24 5.65
C THR A 256 -0.38 -1.49 4.98
N SER A 257 -0.68 -0.69 3.93
CA SER A 257 0.32 0.14 3.25
C SER A 257 0.93 1.19 4.19
N PRO A 258 2.26 1.40 4.14
CA PRO A 258 3.24 0.80 3.24
C PRO A 258 3.84 -0.53 3.73
N GLY A 259 3.50 -0.99 4.95
CA GLY A 259 4.02 -2.22 5.56
C GLY A 259 3.74 -3.50 4.77
N SER A 260 2.72 -3.49 3.92
CA SER A 260 2.36 -4.61 3.05
C SER A 260 3.31 -4.82 1.85
N ASP A 261 4.23 -3.89 1.58
CA ASP A 261 5.16 -4.01 0.46
C ASP A 261 6.28 -5.03 0.79
N PRO A 262 6.48 -6.08 -0.03
CA PRO A 262 7.50 -7.10 0.23
C PRO A 262 8.95 -6.59 0.11
N THR A 263 9.19 -5.47 -0.57
CA THR A 263 10.52 -4.88 -0.73
C THR A 263 10.99 -4.26 0.59
N LEU A 264 10.13 -3.47 1.23
CA LEU A 264 10.48 -2.66 2.39
C LEU A 264 10.74 -3.51 3.63
N LEU A 265 11.49 -2.98 4.59
CA LEU A 265 11.70 -3.61 5.89
C LEU A 265 10.54 -3.23 6.82
N THR A 266 9.61 -4.17 7.02
CA THR A 266 8.41 -3.98 7.83
C THR A 266 8.59 -4.56 9.23
N VAL A 267 8.28 -3.77 10.25
CA VAL A 267 8.62 -4.08 11.65
C VAL A 267 7.37 -4.19 12.50
N GLY A 268 7.21 -5.33 13.19
CA GLY A 268 6.25 -5.56 14.26
C GLY A 268 6.82 -5.13 15.62
N ALA A 269 6.00 -5.15 16.66
CA ALA A 269 6.43 -4.79 18.01
C ALA A 269 6.76 -6.02 18.88
N VAL A 270 7.75 -5.84 19.77
CA VAL A 270 8.05 -6.73 20.90
C VAL A 270 7.73 -5.98 22.19
N ASP A 271 7.13 -6.68 23.13
CA ASP A 271 7.11 -6.34 24.54
C ASP A 271 8.22 -7.12 25.24
N ASP A 272 9.25 -6.41 25.70
CA ASP A 272 10.39 -6.99 26.40
C ASP A 272 10.16 -7.08 27.92
N ASN A 273 8.91 -6.85 28.36
CA ASN A 273 8.49 -6.89 29.75
C ASN A 273 9.38 -6.04 30.72
N GLY A 274 10.14 -5.11 30.18
CA GLY A 274 11.09 -4.28 30.92
C GLY A 274 12.29 -5.08 31.46
N THR A 275 12.61 -6.23 30.86
CA THR A 275 13.75 -7.08 31.24
C THR A 275 14.79 -7.14 30.10
N ALA A 276 16.02 -7.57 30.41
CA ALA A 276 17.03 -7.83 29.41
C ALA A 276 17.00 -9.29 28.92
N ALA A 277 16.16 -10.12 29.54
CA ALA A 277 16.03 -11.52 29.19
C ALA A 277 15.07 -11.69 28.03
N ARG A 278 15.57 -12.20 26.89
CA ARG A 278 14.76 -12.41 25.70
C ARG A 278 13.76 -13.56 25.80
N SER A 279 13.89 -14.41 26.84
CA SER A 279 13.04 -15.60 27.01
C SER A 279 11.60 -15.29 27.41
N ASP A 280 11.33 -14.10 27.93
CA ASP A 280 10.02 -13.61 28.34
C ASP A 280 9.43 -12.57 27.36
N ASP A 281 10.13 -12.28 26.28
CA ASP A 281 9.66 -11.38 25.23
C ASP A 281 8.41 -11.92 24.55
N THR A 282 7.44 -11.03 24.29
CA THR A 282 6.16 -11.38 23.68
C THR A 282 5.79 -10.42 22.54
N VAL A 283 4.86 -10.84 21.68
CA VAL A 283 4.22 -9.93 20.72
C VAL A 283 3.00 -9.30 21.39
N PRO A 284 2.95 -7.96 21.54
CA PRO A 284 1.79 -7.30 22.11
C PRO A 284 0.57 -7.48 21.21
N SER A 285 -0.62 -7.61 21.82
CA SER A 285 -1.85 -7.91 21.10
C SER A 285 -2.22 -6.87 20.02
N TRP A 286 -1.87 -5.63 20.23
CA TRP A 286 -2.17 -4.54 19.29
C TRP A 286 -1.22 -4.48 18.08
N SER A 287 -0.08 -5.18 18.07
CA SER A 287 0.81 -5.23 16.90
C SER A 287 0.11 -5.91 15.73
N SER A 288 0.05 -5.24 14.57
CA SER A 288 -0.58 -5.78 13.37
C SER A 288 0.09 -7.07 12.90
N ARG A 289 -0.73 -8.01 12.41
CA ARG A 289 -0.33 -9.35 11.99
C ARG A 289 -0.55 -9.57 10.51
N GLY A 290 0.30 -10.42 9.94
CA GLY A 290 0.17 -10.89 8.56
C GLY A 290 -0.85 -12.04 8.40
N PRO A 291 -0.83 -12.70 7.24
CA PRO A 291 -0.14 -12.21 6.06
C PRO A 291 -0.74 -10.89 5.57
N ALA A 292 0.08 -10.02 4.99
CA ALA A 292 -0.41 -8.80 4.36
C ALA A 292 -1.29 -9.13 3.13
N PRO A 293 -2.04 -8.16 2.58
CA PRO A 293 -2.81 -8.37 1.37
C PRO A 293 -1.99 -9.06 0.27
N GLN A 294 -2.61 -9.95 -0.50
CA GLN A 294 -1.99 -10.80 -1.53
C GLN A 294 -1.05 -11.88 -0.96
N ASP A 295 -1.28 -12.30 0.28
CA ASP A 295 -0.54 -13.35 0.99
C ASP A 295 0.98 -13.04 1.10
N VAL A 296 1.33 -11.76 1.19
CA VAL A 296 2.72 -11.34 1.44
C VAL A 296 3.05 -11.59 2.90
N ALA A 297 4.10 -12.37 3.16
CA ALA A 297 4.58 -12.61 4.52
C ALA A 297 5.11 -11.30 5.14
N LYS A 298 4.44 -10.81 6.18
CA LYS A 298 4.74 -9.59 6.94
C LYS A 298 4.22 -9.72 8.38
N PRO A 299 4.85 -9.05 9.37
CA PRO A 299 6.08 -8.23 9.25
C PRO A 299 7.31 -9.07 8.88
N ASP A 300 8.46 -8.41 8.59
CA ASP A 300 9.73 -9.10 8.31
C ASP A 300 10.43 -9.56 9.59
N LEU A 301 10.37 -8.73 10.63
CA LEU A 301 10.87 -8.98 11.98
C LEU A 301 10.10 -8.14 13.00
N ALA A 302 10.33 -8.36 14.28
CA ALA A 302 9.81 -7.52 15.38
C ALA A 302 10.96 -6.89 16.18
N ALA A 303 10.70 -5.73 16.80
CA ALA A 303 11.67 -5.04 17.63
C ALA A 303 10.98 -4.40 18.85
N PRO A 304 11.71 -4.03 19.91
CA PRO A 304 11.13 -3.39 21.10
C PRO A 304 10.24 -2.20 20.71
N GLY A 305 8.97 -2.27 21.10
CA GLY A 305 7.94 -1.30 20.77
C GLY A 305 6.95 -1.02 21.89
N THR A 306 7.08 -1.67 23.05
CA THR A 306 6.21 -1.52 24.21
C THR A 306 6.99 -0.88 25.36
N HIS A 307 6.36 0.04 26.10
CA HIS A 307 6.93 0.75 27.26
C HIS A 307 8.26 1.49 27.01
N VAL A 308 8.54 1.82 25.77
CA VAL A 308 9.81 2.41 25.35
C VAL A 308 9.94 3.83 25.84
N VAL A 309 11.11 4.19 26.38
CA VAL A 309 11.42 5.56 26.83
C VAL A 309 12.26 6.28 25.79
N SER A 310 11.83 7.47 25.38
CA SER A 310 12.55 8.33 24.46
C SER A 310 12.31 9.81 24.75
N LEU A 311 12.79 10.68 23.87
CA LEU A 311 12.74 12.13 24.05
C LEU A 311 11.31 12.67 24.04
N ARG A 312 11.06 13.61 24.92
CA ARG A 312 9.85 14.39 25.00
C ARG A 312 9.99 15.67 24.17
N ALA A 313 8.95 16.02 23.42
CA ALA A 313 8.78 17.34 22.85
C ALA A 313 7.97 18.21 23.83
N PRO A 314 8.58 19.09 24.61
CA PRO A 314 7.87 19.85 25.64
C PRO A 314 6.76 20.74 25.05
N GLY A 315 5.55 20.65 25.62
CA GLY A 315 4.39 21.42 25.17
C GLY A 315 3.73 20.92 23.87
N SER A 316 4.18 19.80 23.32
CA SER A 316 3.52 19.14 22.19
C SER A 316 2.13 18.59 22.58
N THR A 317 1.34 18.21 21.58
CA THR A 317 0.01 17.64 21.83
C THR A 317 0.09 16.39 22.70
N VAL A 318 0.98 15.45 22.36
CA VAL A 318 1.20 14.20 23.12
C VAL A 318 1.63 14.51 24.56
N ASP A 319 2.54 15.45 24.74
CA ASP A 319 3.02 15.84 26.08
C ASP A 319 1.92 16.45 26.96
N ARG A 320 1.04 17.28 26.37
CA ARG A 320 -0.05 17.91 27.14
C ARG A 320 -1.17 16.94 27.48
N THR A 321 -1.48 16.03 26.56
CA THR A 321 -2.61 15.09 26.73
C THR A 321 -2.27 13.90 27.62
N ASN A 322 -0.97 13.60 27.81
CA ASN A 322 -0.53 12.43 28.57
C ASN A 322 0.59 12.78 29.59
N PRO A 323 0.32 13.64 30.57
CA PRO A 323 1.34 14.10 31.51
C PRO A 323 1.95 12.96 32.37
N ASP A 324 1.20 11.90 32.61
CA ASP A 324 1.61 10.75 33.44
C ASP A 324 2.64 9.84 32.74
N SER A 325 2.80 9.98 31.43
CA SER A 325 3.81 9.25 30.63
C SER A 325 5.17 9.94 30.61
N ARG A 326 5.31 11.10 31.27
CA ARG A 326 6.59 11.80 31.42
C ARG A 326 7.54 11.00 32.29
N VAL A 327 8.77 10.85 31.80
CA VAL A 327 9.87 10.24 32.53
C VAL A 327 10.94 11.31 32.75
N GLU A 328 11.16 11.65 34.00
CA GLU A 328 12.00 12.81 34.35
C GLU A 328 11.52 14.09 33.61
N SER A 329 12.42 15.06 33.34
CA SER A 329 12.03 16.30 32.66
C SER A 329 12.11 16.24 31.15
N ALA A 330 12.97 15.37 30.60
CA ALA A 330 13.35 15.37 29.18
C ALA A 330 12.79 14.19 28.37
N TYR A 331 12.18 13.22 29.02
CA TYR A 331 11.76 11.98 28.38
C TYR A 331 10.28 11.72 28.51
N PHE A 332 9.82 10.78 27.71
CA PHE A 332 8.44 10.32 27.63
C PHE A 332 8.41 8.81 27.38
N ARG A 333 7.39 8.12 27.87
CA ARG A 333 7.21 6.69 27.64
C ARG A 333 6.04 6.45 26.69
N GLY A 334 6.21 5.48 25.79
CA GLY A 334 5.16 5.15 24.84
C GLY A 334 5.33 3.76 24.21
N SER A 335 4.27 3.33 23.55
CA SER A 335 4.18 2.03 22.86
C SER A 335 3.64 2.21 21.45
N GLY A 336 4.07 1.36 20.51
CA GLY A 336 3.63 1.34 19.12
C GLY A 336 4.65 0.71 18.18
N THR A 337 4.20 0.19 17.04
CA THR A 337 5.10 -0.31 15.99
C THR A 337 5.97 0.79 15.38
N SER A 338 5.59 2.07 15.55
CA SER A 338 6.44 3.23 15.22
C SER A 338 7.75 3.22 16.00
N MET A 339 7.73 2.85 17.31
CA MET A 339 8.91 2.74 18.15
C MET A 339 9.82 1.61 17.67
N ALA A 340 9.24 0.45 17.38
CA ALA A 340 9.95 -0.69 16.82
C ALA A 340 10.62 -0.34 15.47
N THR A 341 9.92 0.45 14.63
CA THR A 341 10.44 0.98 13.37
C THR A 341 11.64 1.91 13.60
N ALA A 342 11.56 2.82 14.57
CA ALA A 342 12.66 3.73 14.90
C ALA A 342 13.87 2.99 15.47
N VAL A 343 13.65 2.01 16.35
CA VAL A 343 14.71 1.12 16.87
C VAL A 343 15.40 0.37 15.73
N THR A 344 14.63 -0.19 14.80
CA THR A 344 15.16 -0.91 13.63
C THR A 344 15.88 0.02 12.66
N SER A 345 15.40 1.26 12.48
CA SER A 345 16.09 2.28 11.67
C SER A 345 17.45 2.64 12.29
N GLY A 346 17.51 2.79 13.62
CA GLY A 346 18.76 2.95 14.34
C GLY A 346 19.68 1.74 14.19
N ALA A 347 19.14 0.52 14.26
CA ALA A 347 19.92 -0.71 14.06
C ALA A 347 20.47 -0.81 12.62
N ALA A 348 19.68 -0.45 11.61
CA ALA A 348 20.16 -0.37 10.23
C ALA A 348 21.27 0.66 10.06
N ALA A 349 21.15 1.83 10.72
CA ALA A 349 22.21 2.86 10.70
C ALA A 349 23.48 2.39 11.43
N ALA A 350 23.35 1.72 12.58
CA ALA A 350 24.48 1.16 13.30
C ALA A 350 25.17 0.05 12.48
N LEU A 351 24.41 -0.83 11.84
CA LEU A 351 24.95 -1.87 10.95
C LEU A 351 25.70 -1.27 9.76
N LEU A 352 25.15 -0.24 9.12
CA LEU A 352 25.79 0.46 7.99
C LEU A 352 27.07 1.20 8.42
N ALA A 353 27.14 1.72 9.64
CA ALA A 353 28.34 2.35 10.17
C ALA A 353 29.52 1.35 10.31
N GLU A 354 29.22 0.14 10.79
CA GLU A 354 30.21 -0.94 10.92
C GLU A 354 30.51 -1.63 9.59
N ARG A 355 29.52 -1.76 8.72
CA ARG A 355 29.58 -2.55 7.48
C ARG A 355 29.17 -1.71 6.28
N ARG A 356 30.02 -0.76 5.94
CA ARG A 356 29.77 0.17 4.81
C ARG A 356 29.61 -0.55 3.48
N GLY A 357 28.74 -0.01 2.61
CA GLY A 357 28.50 -0.51 1.26
C GLY A 357 27.57 -1.72 1.19
N LEU A 358 26.85 -2.05 2.26
CA LEU A 358 25.72 -2.95 2.16
C LEU A 358 24.58 -2.26 1.40
N SER A 359 24.02 -2.94 0.37
CA SER A 359 22.78 -2.49 -0.27
C SER A 359 21.58 -2.68 0.66
N PRO A 360 20.46 -2.00 0.43
CA PRO A 360 19.24 -2.20 1.23
C PRO A 360 18.82 -3.66 1.34
N ASP A 361 18.88 -4.42 0.23
CA ASP A 361 18.60 -5.85 0.23
C ASP A 361 19.52 -6.65 1.17
N LYS A 362 20.81 -6.28 1.22
CA LYS A 362 21.75 -6.95 2.13
C LYS A 362 21.52 -6.57 3.58
N VAL A 363 21.19 -5.30 3.85
CA VAL A 363 20.83 -4.85 5.22
C VAL A 363 19.60 -5.61 5.69
N LYS A 364 18.53 -5.64 4.88
CA LYS A 364 17.31 -6.40 5.20
C LYS A 364 17.62 -7.87 5.46
N ASN A 365 18.38 -8.52 4.56
CA ASN A 365 18.73 -9.92 4.72
C ASN A 365 19.55 -10.23 5.97
N VAL A 366 20.45 -9.34 6.34
CA VAL A 366 21.26 -9.49 7.55
C VAL A 366 20.38 -9.36 8.78
N LEU A 367 19.57 -8.31 8.87
CA LEU A 367 18.70 -8.08 10.04
C LEU A 367 17.65 -9.17 10.21
N VAL A 368 16.99 -9.58 9.12
CA VAL A 368 15.97 -10.64 9.12
C VAL A 368 16.57 -12.03 9.35
N GLY A 369 17.78 -12.28 8.85
CA GLY A 369 18.45 -13.57 9.00
C GLY A 369 19.24 -13.77 10.29
N SER A 370 19.27 -12.75 11.16
CA SER A 370 19.99 -12.79 12.45
C SER A 370 19.10 -12.54 13.66
N THR A 371 17.77 -12.60 13.49
CA THR A 371 16.81 -12.44 14.60
C THR A 371 16.98 -13.50 15.67
N TYR A 372 16.58 -13.17 16.90
CA TYR A 372 16.47 -14.15 17.98
C TYR A 372 15.05 -14.70 18.08
N ASP A 373 14.95 -15.92 18.58
CA ASP A 373 13.70 -16.59 18.88
C ASP A 373 13.36 -16.51 20.37
N ALA A 374 12.08 -16.39 20.69
CA ALA A 374 11.54 -16.53 22.04
C ALA A 374 10.16 -17.19 21.98
N PRO A 375 9.74 -17.95 23.03
CA PRO A 375 8.44 -18.62 23.04
C PRO A 375 7.26 -17.67 22.78
N GLY A 376 7.28 -16.46 23.34
CA GLY A 376 6.24 -15.45 23.15
C GLY A 376 6.28 -14.73 21.80
N LEU A 377 7.32 -14.94 20.99
CA LEU A 377 7.42 -14.45 19.62
C LEU A 377 6.92 -15.47 18.58
N ALA A 378 6.73 -16.72 18.99
CA ALA A 378 6.24 -17.79 18.11
C ALA A 378 4.73 -17.67 17.81
N VAL A 379 4.25 -16.44 17.61
CA VAL A 379 2.88 -16.13 17.18
C VAL A 379 2.86 -16.04 15.67
N ALA A 380 1.99 -16.81 15.02
CA ALA A 380 1.91 -16.86 13.58
C ALA A 380 1.75 -15.46 12.97
N ASP A 381 2.57 -15.16 11.97
CA ASP A 381 2.55 -13.92 11.19
C ASP A 381 2.60 -12.60 12.02
N ALA A 382 3.15 -12.65 13.25
CA ALA A 382 3.19 -11.49 14.15
C ALA A 382 4.59 -10.92 14.38
N ALA A 383 5.62 -11.78 14.48
CA ALA A 383 7.01 -11.37 14.67
C ALA A 383 7.91 -11.58 13.44
N GLY A 384 7.34 -12.03 12.33
CA GLY A 384 8.12 -12.34 11.13
C GLY A 384 9.16 -13.43 11.40
N SER A 385 10.45 -13.12 11.19
CA SER A 385 11.56 -14.05 11.47
C SER A 385 11.99 -14.09 12.94
N GLY A 386 11.42 -13.26 13.82
CA GLY A 386 11.77 -13.18 15.23
C GLY A 386 12.11 -11.78 15.72
N GLY A 387 12.67 -11.66 16.91
CA GLY A 387 13.09 -10.41 17.51
C GLY A 387 14.43 -9.90 16.97
N LEU A 388 14.56 -8.59 16.80
CA LEU A 388 15.76 -7.93 16.29
C LEU A 388 16.99 -8.24 17.17
N ASP A 389 18.06 -8.81 16.58
CA ASP A 389 19.35 -9.04 17.22
C ASP A 389 20.47 -8.32 16.46
N LEU A 390 20.88 -7.15 16.95
CA LEU A 390 21.92 -6.37 16.31
C LEU A 390 23.32 -6.94 16.55
N ALA A 391 23.56 -7.61 17.69
CA ALA A 391 24.81 -8.28 17.94
C ALA A 391 25.05 -9.39 16.91
N ALA A 392 24.07 -10.26 16.72
CA ALA A 392 24.14 -11.31 15.71
C ALA A 392 24.22 -10.73 14.28
N ALA A 393 23.59 -9.58 14.01
CA ALA A 393 23.64 -8.92 12.72
C ALA A 393 25.05 -8.41 12.36
N TYR A 394 25.83 -7.97 13.33
CA TYR A 394 27.21 -7.52 13.05
C TYR A 394 28.09 -8.66 12.51
N ASP A 395 27.90 -9.89 13.01
CA ASP A 395 28.68 -11.08 12.62
C ASP A 395 28.06 -11.84 11.44
N ALA A 396 26.79 -11.60 11.13
CA ALA A 396 26.07 -12.33 10.09
C ALA A 396 26.68 -12.12 8.71
N LYS A 397 26.83 -13.20 7.94
CA LYS A 397 27.25 -13.11 6.54
C LYS A 397 26.12 -12.54 5.69
N ALA A 398 26.39 -11.40 5.04
CA ALA A 398 25.46 -10.84 4.07
C ALA A 398 25.34 -11.80 2.88
N ARG A 399 24.27 -12.58 2.83
CA ARG A 399 23.95 -13.42 1.68
C ARG A 399 23.41 -12.55 0.55
N LYS A 400 23.75 -12.87 -0.71
CA LYS A 400 23.00 -12.38 -1.87
C LYS A 400 21.64 -13.09 -1.91
N VAL A 401 20.74 -12.76 -1.01
CA VAL A 401 19.34 -13.05 -1.22
C VAL A 401 18.84 -11.89 -2.06
N ARG A 402 18.33 -12.15 -3.24
CA ARG A 402 17.44 -11.17 -3.86
C ARG A 402 16.35 -10.96 -2.81
N SER A 403 16.23 -9.74 -2.28
CA SER A 403 14.96 -9.36 -1.72
C SER A 403 13.96 -9.79 -2.79
N ALA A 404 12.89 -10.37 -2.40
CA ALA A 404 11.80 -10.57 -3.32
C ALA A 404 11.33 -9.17 -3.73
N LYS A 405 12.11 -8.51 -4.63
CA LYS A 405 11.54 -7.51 -5.51
C LYS A 405 10.37 -8.25 -6.09
N ALA A 406 9.21 -8.04 -5.51
CA ALA A 406 8.04 -8.87 -5.71
C ALA A 406 7.65 -8.81 -7.17
N GLY A 407 8.41 -9.51 -8.00
CA GLY A 407 8.19 -9.62 -9.41
C GLY A 407 7.97 -8.29 -10.14
N ARG A 408 8.43 -7.13 -9.60
CA ARG A 408 8.41 -5.89 -10.38
C ARG A 408 9.25 -6.09 -11.62
N PRO A 409 8.65 -5.98 -12.80
CA PRO A 409 9.39 -6.10 -14.04
C PRO A 409 10.38 -4.94 -14.15
N GLY A 410 11.51 -5.15 -14.81
CA GLY A 410 12.43 -4.06 -15.18
C GLY A 410 11.76 -2.98 -16.02
N GLY A 411 12.35 -1.80 -16.14
CA GLY A 411 11.74 -0.61 -16.74
C GLY A 411 11.03 -0.84 -18.08
N ASP A 412 11.59 -1.65 -18.98
CA ASP A 412 10.96 -1.96 -20.27
C ASP A 412 9.66 -2.77 -20.13
N GLN A 413 9.61 -3.67 -19.16
CA GLN A 413 8.42 -4.47 -18.87
C GLN A 413 7.33 -3.65 -18.15
N GLU A 414 7.74 -2.68 -17.36
CA GLU A 414 6.83 -1.72 -16.73
C GLU A 414 6.22 -0.77 -17.76
N ALA A 415 7.02 -0.33 -18.75
CA ALA A 415 6.55 0.43 -19.89
C ALA A 415 5.55 -0.37 -20.74
N ALA A 416 5.83 -1.63 -21.03
CA ALA A 416 4.92 -2.52 -21.76
C ALA A 416 3.60 -2.73 -21.01
N PHE A 417 3.63 -2.81 -19.68
CA PHE A 417 2.40 -2.83 -18.87
C PHE A 417 1.62 -1.49 -18.96
N ALA A 418 2.32 -0.37 -19.00
CA ALA A 418 1.69 0.93 -19.19
C ALA A 418 0.98 1.04 -20.55
N ASP A 419 1.63 0.52 -21.60
CA ASP A 419 1.05 0.49 -22.95
C ASP A 419 -0.15 -0.44 -23.00
N LEU A 420 -0.09 -1.59 -22.35
CA LEU A 420 -1.22 -2.49 -22.16
C LEU A 420 -2.39 -1.78 -21.47
N ALA A 421 -2.15 -1.12 -20.34
CA ALA A 421 -3.18 -0.43 -19.58
C ALA A 421 -3.77 0.74 -20.38
N GLY A 422 -2.93 1.53 -21.04
CA GLY A 422 -3.36 2.63 -21.90
C GLY A 422 -4.26 2.16 -23.04
N ALA A 423 -3.79 1.19 -23.83
CA ALA A 423 -4.52 0.64 -24.96
C ALA A 423 -5.86 0.00 -24.53
N TRP A 424 -5.86 -0.71 -23.40
CA TRP A 424 -7.08 -1.26 -22.84
C TRP A 424 -8.14 -0.22 -22.53
N PHE A 425 -7.76 0.85 -21.84
CA PHE A 425 -8.70 1.89 -21.42
C PHE A 425 -9.12 2.82 -22.58
N ASP A 426 -8.30 2.89 -23.62
CA ASP A 426 -8.61 3.58 -24.86
C ASP A 426 -9.43 2.71 -25.83
N ASN A 427 -9.80 1.47 -25.43
CA ASN A 427 -10.54 0.47 -26.21
C ASN A 427 -9.78 -0.06 -27.45
N ASP A 428 -8.46 0.15 -27.55
CA ASP A 428 -7.63 -0.47 -28.56
C ASP A 428 -7.14 -1.85 -28.08
N PHE A 429 -8.01 -2.85 -28.23
CA PHE A 429 -7.72 -4.22 -27.77
C PHE A 429 -6.59 -4.90 -28.55
N ASN A 430 -6.36 -4.49 -29.80
CA ASN A 430 -5.26 -5.02 -30.59
C ASN A 430 -3.90 -4.48 -30.09
N ALA A 431 -3.82 -3.21 -29.77
CA ALA A 431 -2.63 -2.65 -29.12
C ALA A 431 -2.41 -3.27 -27.73
N ALA A 432 -3.47 -3.46 -26.95
CA ALA A 432 -3.40 -4.11 -25.67
C ALA A 432 -2.88 -5.56 -25.74
N ALA A 433 -3.34 -6.34 -26.73
CA ALA A 433 -2.86 -7.69 -26.96
C ALA A 433 -1.37 -7.74 -27.35
N ARG A 434 -0.93 -6.81 -28.21
CA ARG A 434 0.50 -6.68 -28.57
C ARG A 434 1.36 -6.34 -27.35
N ALA A 435 0.92 -5.39 -26.51
CA ALA A 435 1.62 -5.01 -25.30
C ALA A 435 1.70 -6.18 -24.30
N TRP A 436 0.62 -6.95 -24.12
CA TRP A 436 0.62 -8.16 -23.30
C TRP A 436 1.63 -9.22 -23.83
N ALA A 437 1.69 -9.41 -25.13
CA ALA A 437 2.61 -10.36 -25.75
C ALA A 437 4.09 -10.03 -25.48
N GLN A 438 4.42 -8.76 -25.29
CA GLN A 438 5.77 -8.28 -24.96
C GLN A 438 6.17 -8.54 -23.50
N LEU A 439 5.20 -8.81 -22.61
CA LEU A 439 5.50 -9.08 -21.20
C LEU A 439 6.08 -10.48 -21.02
N GLY A 440 7.21 -10.59 -20.34
CA GLY A 440 7.76 -11.87 -19.87
C GLY A 440 6.89 -12.52 -18.78
N PRO A 441 7.11 -13.82 -18.43
CA PRO A 441 6.26 -14.54 -17.47
C PRO A 441 6.13 -13.87 -16.11
N GLN A 442 7.24 -13.36 -15.54
CA GLN A 442 7.23 -12.64 -14.27
C GLN A 442 6.49 -11.30 -14.36
N ALA A 443 6.67 -10.58 -15.47
CA ALA A 443 5.97 -9.35 -15.73
C ALA A 443 4.47 -9.57 -15.95
N ARG A 444 4.05 -10.66 -16.58
CA ARG A 444 2.64 -11.03 -16.72
C ARG A 444 1.99 -11.34 -15.37
N ALA A 445 2.69 -12.09 -14.51
CA ALA A 445 2.20 -12.37 -13.16
C ALA A 445 2.05 -11.09 -12.32
N TRP A 446 2.99 -10.16 -12.44
CA TRP A 446 2.90 -8.83 -11.81
C TRP A 446 1.78 -7.99 -12.43
N ALA A 447 1.71 -7.91 -13.76
CA ALA A 447 0.69 -7.16 -14.49
C ALA A 447 -0.73 -7.65 -14.15
N ALA A 448 -0.95 -8.95 -13.98
CA ALA A 448 -2.25 -9.49 -13.60
C ALA A 448 -2.67 -9.01 -12.21
N ARG A 449 -1.74 -8.92 -11.24
CA ARG A 449 -2.01 -8.37 -9.90
C ARG A 449 -2.27 -6.87 -9.95
N ALA A 450 -1.43 -6.13 -10.66
CA ALA A 450 -1.61 -4.69 -10.84
C ALA A 450 -2.92 -4.36 -11.57
N TRP A 451 -3.28 -5.18 -12.56
CA TRP A 451 -4.55 -5.06 -13.29
C TRP A 451 -5.76 -5.25 -12.39
N ALA A 452 -5.77 -6.31 -11.56
CA ALA A 452 -6.85 -6.54 -10.60
C ALA A 452 -7.01 -5.33 -9.66
N ALA A 453 -5.91 -4.75 -9.22
CA ALA A 453 -5.89 -3.57 -8.39
C ALA A 453 -6.46 -2.32 -9.09
N MET A 454 -6.09 -2.10 -10.35
CA MET A 454 -6.59 -0.96 -11.15
C MET A 454 -8.10 -1.05 -11.40
N VAL A 455 -8.60 -2.23 -11.71
CA VAL A 455 -10.03 -2.47 -11.90
C VAL A 455 -10.79 -2.25 -10.59
N TRP A 456 -10.20 -2.65 -9.47
CA TRP A 456 -10.76 -2.44 -8.14
C TRP A 456 -10.87 -0.96 -7.75
N GLN A 457 -9.87 -0.13 -8.06
CA GLN A 457 -9.92 1.32 -7.81
C GLN A 457 -11.08 2.06 -8.51
N ARG A 458 -11.54 1.54 -9.64
CA ARG A 458 -12.60 2.20 -10.43
C ARG A 458 -14.02 1.88 -9.98
N ALA A 459 -14.19 0.87 -9.16
CA ALA A 459 -15.47 0.50 -8.59
C ALA A 459 -15.62 1.15 -7.21
N ASN A 460 -16.43 2.18 -7.11
CA ASN A 460 -16.63 2.96 -5.88
C ASN A 460 -17.36 2.19 -4.75
N SER A 461 -17.86 0.99 -5.01
CA SER A 461 -18.48 0.11 -4.00
C SER A 461 -18.60 -1.30 -4.55
N TRP A 462 -17.82 -2.24 -4.02
CA TRP A 462 -17.95 -3.66 -4.36
C TRP A 462 -18.27 -4.46 -3.11
N SER A 463 -19.18 -5.41 -3.24
CA SER A 463 -19.35 -6.43 -2.23
C SER A 463 -18.11 -7.33 -2.13
N THR A 464 -17.92 -7.98 -1.00
CA THR A 464 -16.83 -8.93 -0.78
C THR A 464 -16.84 -10.05 -1.83
N ALA A 465 -18.03 -10.50 -2.27
CA ALA A 465 -18.16 -11.53 -3.29
C ALA A 465 -17.67 -11.05 -4.67
N GLU A 466 -17.96 -9.83 -5.05
CA GLU A 466 -17.46 -9.23 -6.29
C GLU A 466 -15.94 -9.09 -6.27
N TRP A 467 -15.37 -8.71 -5.12
CA TRP A 467 -13.92 -8.62 -4.94
C TRP A 467 -13.26 -9.99 -5.09
N LEU A 468 -13.78 -11.01 -4.42
CA LEU A 468 -13.26 -12.38 -4.48
C LEU A 468 -13.32 -12.95 -5.90
N ALA A 469 -14.42 -12.73 -6.62
CA ALA A 469 -14.57 -13.19 -8.00
C ALA A 469 -13.53 -12.55 -8.94
N ARG A 470 -13.20 -11.28 -8.73
CA ARG A 470 -12.21 -10.54 -9.53
C ARG A 470 -10.77 -10.85 -9.16
N ALA A 471 -10.50 -11.05 -7.88
CA ALA A 471 -9.22 -11.56 -7.40
C ALA A 471 -8.93 -12.96 -7.95
N TRP A 472 -9.96 -13.80 -8.04
CA TRP A 472 -9.86 -15.12 -8.68
C TRP A 472 -9.56 -15.02 -10.17
N ALA A 473 -10.25 -14.15 -10.91
CA ALA A 473 -9.98 -13.90 -12.32
C ALA A 473 -8.52 -13.45 -12.54
N ALA A 474 -8.03 -12.53 -11.72
CA ALA A 474 -6.65 -12.06 -11.79
C ALA A 474 -5.61 -13.17 -11.51
N ARG A 475 -5.89 -14.09 -10.59
CA ARG A 475 -5.03 -15.27 -10.34
C ARG A 475 -5.02 -16.24 -11.51
N ALA A 476 -6.18 -16.46 -12.14
CA ALA A 476 -6.28 -17.31 -13.33
C ALA A 476 -5.47 -16.75 -14.51
N TRP A 477 -5.30 -15.43 -14.58
CA TRP A 477 -4.49 -14.76 -15.60
C TRP A 477 -2.99 -14.89 -15.35
N ALA A 478 -2.57 -15.00 -14.11
CA ALA A 478 -1.15 -15.05 -13.74
C ALA A 478 -0.46 -16.37 -14.07
N GLY A 479 -1.22 -17.43 -14.25
CA GLY A 479 -0.70 -18.82 -14.32
C GLY A 479 -0.43 -19.38 -15.71
N ALA A 480 -0.75 -18.69 -16.82
CA ALA A 480 -0.67 -19.28 -18.15
C ALA A 480 0.04 -18.39 -19.18
N ALA A 481 0.78 -19.03 -20.10
CA ALA A 481 1.31 -18.40 -21.30
C ALA A 481 0.17 -18.33 -22.34
N TRP A 482 -0.43 -17.16 -22.50
CA TRP A 482 -1.57 -16.96 -23.39
C TRP A 482 -1.14 -16.46 -24.77
N SER A 483 -1.77 -16.96 -25.81
CA SER A 483 -1.72 -16.37 -27.15
C SER A 483 -2.47 -15.03 -27.20
N GLY A 484 -2.23 -14.20 -28.24
CA GLY A 484 -2.90 -12.90 -28.39
C GLY A 484 -4.43 -13.02 -28.44
N ASP A 485 -4.95 -14.05 -29.10
CA ASP A 485 -6.39 -14.27 -29.27
C ASP A 485 -7.05 -14.76 -27.97
N GLU A 486 -6.39 -15.61 -27.22
CA GLU A 486 -6.83 -16.03 -25.89
C GLU A 486 -6.85 -14.85 -24.91
N TRP A 487 -5.85 -13.95 -25.03
CA TRP A 487 -5.83 -12.72 -24.26
C TRP A 487 -7.01 -11.82 -24.59
N LEU A 488 -7.31 -11.58 -25.89
CA LEU A 488 -8.44 -10.78 -26.31
C LEU A 488 -9.77 -11.31 -25.79
N ALA A 489 -9.96 -12.63 -25.82
CA ALA A 489 -11.15 -13.28 -25.32
C ALA A 489 -11.37 -13.03 -23.82
N ARG A 490 -10.29 -13.12 -23.02
CA ARG A 490 -10.34 -12.91 -21.56
C ARG A 490 -10.39 -11.43 -21.18
N ALA A 491 -9.74 -10.60 -21.96
CA ALA A 491 -9.81 -9.18 -21.83
C ALA A 491 -11.24 -8.66 -22.01
N TRP A 492 -11.95 -9.18 -22.98
CA TRP A 492 -13.37 -8.88 -23.19
C TRP A 492 -14.24 -9.37 -22.02
N ALA A 493 -13.99 -10.58 -21.51
CA ALA A 493 -14.66 -11.12 -20.35
C ALA A 493 -14.47 -10.20 -19.11
N ALA A 494 -13.22 -9.78 -18.84
CA ALA A 494 -12.92 -8.89 -17.71
C ALA A 494 -13.62 -7.53 -17.82
N ARG A 495 -13.82 -7.00 -19.04
CA ARG A 495 -14.56 -5.74 -19.27
C ARG A 495 -16.05 -5.89 -18.98
N ALA A 496 -16.66 -7.00 -19.36
CA ALA A 496 -18.07 -7.25 -19.07
C ALA A 496 -18.37 -7.25 -17.56
N TRP A 497 -17.34 -7.49 -16.74
CA TRP A 497 -17.42 -7.45 -15.27
C TRP A 497 -17.31 -6.04 -14.67
N ALA A 498 -16.87 -5.06 -15.42
CA ALA A 498 -16.55 -3.72 -14.91
C ALA A 498 -17.72 -2.73 -14.94
N ASP A 499 -18.85 -3.09 -15.53
CA ASP A 499 -20.00 -2.20 -15.72
C ASP A 499 -21.12 -2.50 -14.72
N THR A 500 -22.01 -1.52 -14.50
CA THR A 500 -22.97 -1.43 -13.39
C THR A 500 -24.04 -2.51 -13.30
N ASP A 501 -24.18 -3.36 -14.30
CA ASP A 501 -25.18 -4.45 -14.34
C ASP A 501 -24.48 -5.81 -14.24
N TRP A 502 -24.02 -6.10 -13.05
CA TRP A 502 -23.10 -7.20 -12.76
C TRP A 502 -23.69 -8.60 -13.04
N ALA A 503 -24.96 -8.84 -12.70
CA ALA A 503 -25.57 -10.17 -12.78
C ALA A 503 -25.66 -10.70 -14.22
N ALA A 504 -26.15 -9.90 -15.15
CA ALA A 504 -26.27 -10.29 -16.56
C ALA A 504 -24.92 -10.42 -17.27
N ARG A 505 -23.92 -9.61 -16.86
CA ARG A 505 -22.62 -9.52 -17.50
C ARG A 505 -21.58 -10.51 -16.95
N ALA A 506 -21.65 -10.84 -15.67
CA ALA A 506 -20.88 -11.93 -15.10
C ALA A 506 -21.19 -13.26 -15.81
N TRP A 507 -22.39 -13.42 -16.26
CA TRP A 507 -22.84 -14.59 -17.00
C TRP A 507 -22.31 -14.60 -18.46
N ALA A 508 -22.36 -13.48 -19.15
CA ALA A 508 -21.78 -13.32 -20.48
C ALA A 508 -20.27 -13.58 -20.48
N ALA A 509 -19.56 -13.09 -19.44
CA ALA A 509 -18.13 -13.31 -19.25
C ALA A 509 -17.77 -14.79 -19.01
N ARG A 510 -18.62 -15.54 -18.28
CA ARG A 510 -18.43 -17.00 -18.08
C ARG A 510 -18.65 -17.81 -19.36
N ALA A 511 -19.67 -17.49 -20.13
CA ALA A 511 -19.94 -18.12 -21.39
C ALA A 511 -18.82 -17.88 -22.41
N TRP A 512 -18.22 -16.68 -22.36
CA TRP A 512 -17.10 -16.31 -23.21
C TRP A 512 -15.77 -16.93 -22.75
N ALA A 513 -15.53 -17.01 -21.45
CA ALA A 513 -14.39 -17.72 -20.88
C ALA A 513 -14.44 -19.23 -21.21
N ALA A 514 -15.60 -19.83 -21.17
CA ALA A 514 -15.78 -21.22 -21.60
C ALA A 514 -15.44 -21.44 -23.09
N ARG A 515 -15.66 -20.43 -23.92
CA ARG A 515 -15.29 -20.47 -25.36
C ARG A 515 -13.79 -20.38 -25.60
N ALA A 516 -13.06 -19.66 -24.77
CA ALA A 516 -11.61 -19.49 -24.88
C ALA A 516 -10.80 -20.72 -24.42
N TRP A 517 -11.45 -21.73 -23.86
CA TRP A 517 -10.81 -22.93 -23.32
C TRP A 517 -10.77 -24.10 -24.28
N ALA A 518 -11.43 -24.00 -25.43
CA ALA A 518 -11.41 -25.05 -26.42
C ALA A 518 -10.57 -24.60 -27.62
N ASP A 519 -9.67 -25.47 -28.05
CA ASP A 519 -8.95 -25.23 -29.29
C ASP A 519 -9.94 -25.11 -30.46
N GLY A 520 -9.59 -24.34 -31.47
CA GLY A 520 -10.24 -23.93 -32.71
C GLY A 520 -11.59 -24.50 -33.19
N SER A 521 -12.23 -25.38 -32.45
CA SER A 521 -13.45 -26.10 -32.83
C SER A 521 -14.72 -25.72 -32.05
N TRP A 522 -14.66 -24.69 -31.21
CA TRP A 522 -15.82 -24.24 -30.45
C TRP A 522 -16.72 -23.30 -31.22
N THR A 523 -18.00 -23.64 -31.31
CA THR A 523 -19.06 -22.72 -31.73
C THR A 523 -19.98 -22.42 -30.57
N ALA A 524 -19.98 -21.17 -30.10
CA ALA A 524 -20.94 -20.70 -29.11
C ALA A 524 -21.87 -19.67 -29.75
N ARG A 525 -23.18 -19.82 -29.55
CA ARG A 525 -24.17 -18.80 -29.87
C ARG A 525 -24.76 -18.30 -28.56
N ALA A 526 -24.50 -17.02 -28.26
CA ALA A 526 -25.14 -16.32 -27.17
C ALA A 526 -26.25 -15.42 -27.76
N TRP A 527 -27.43 -15.48 -27.17
CA TRP A 527 -28.55 -14.63 -27.52
C TRP A 527 -28.94 -13.85 -26.26
N SER A 528 -29.11 -12.57 -26.40
CA SER A 528 -29.56 -11.70 -25.30
C SER A 528 -30.96 -11.20 -25.60
N ASP A 529 -31.94 -11.81 -25.00
CA ASP A 529 -33.27 -11.31 -24.72
C ASP A 529 -33.70 -11.95 -23.41
N ASP A 530 -34.83 -11.64 -22.86
CA ASP A 530 -35.32 -12.10 -21.54
C ASP A 530 -35.33 -13.64 -21.35
N ALA A 531 -34.91 -14.40 -22.36
CA ALA A 531 -34.66 -15.84 -22.31
C ALA A 531 -33.26 -16.18 -22.83
N TRP A 532 -32.39 -16.61 -21.97
CA TRP A 532 -31.00 -16.89 -22.27
C TRP A 532 -30.70 -18.38 -22.50
N ALA A 533 -30.13 -18.73 -23.62
CA ALA A 533 -29.69 -20.10 -23.90
C ALA A 533 -28.29 -20.09 -24.54
N ALA A 534 -27.32 -20.76 -23.92
CA ALA A 534 -26.04 -21.02 -24.52
C ALA A 534 -25.90 -22.50 -24.86
N ARG A 535 -25.53 -22.80 -26.11
CA ARG A 535 -25.11 -24.14 -26.51
C ARG A 535 -23.62 -24.08 -26.84
N ALA A 536 -22.84 -24.84 -26.10
CA ALA A 536 -21.43 -25.02 -26.37
C ALA A 536 -21.20 -26.43 -26.89
N TRP A 537 -20.48 -26.55 -27.99
CA TRP A 537 -20.14 -27.83 -28.61
C TRP A 537 -18.62 -27.93 -28.76
N ALA A 538 -18.04 -29.03 -28.37
CA ALA A 538 -16.63 -29.34 -28.57
C ALA A 538 -16.47 -30.54 -29.53
N ALA A 539 -15.38 -30.55 -30.29
CA ALA A 539 -15.09 -31.58 -31.25
C ALA A 539 -14.96 -33.01 -30.66
N ASP A 540 -14.70 -33.11 -29.36
CA ASP A 540 -14.55 -34.39 -28.64
C ASP A 540 -15.79 -34.82 -27.85
N GLY A 541 -16.99 -34.37 -28.24
CA GLY A 541 -18.24 -34.85 -27.67
C GLY A 541 -18.74 -34.11 -26.42
N TRP A 542 -18.33 -32.90 -26.21
CA TRP A 542 -18.85 -32.03 -25.16
C TRP A 542 -20.11 -31.30 -25.60
N ALA A 543 -21.17 -31.39 -24.80
CA ALA A 543 -22.34 -30.57 -24.96
C ALA A 543 -22.72 -29.92 -23.62
N ALA A 544 -22.71 -28.61 -23.56
CA ALA A 544 -23.27 -27.88 -22.41
C ALA A 544 -24.52 -27.10 -22.86
N ARG A 545 -25.62 -27.28 -22.14
CA ARG A 545 -26.83 -26.44 -22.26
C ARG A 545 -27.00 -25.69 -20.97
N ALA A 546 -26.96 -24.38 -21.06
CA ALA A 546 -27.29 -23.53 -19.93
C ALA A 546 -28.54 -22.71 -20.29
N TRP A 547 -29.49 -22.64 -19.39
CA TRP A 547 -30.73 -21.91 -19.53
C TRP A 547 -30.81 -20.91 -18.37
N ALA A 548 -31.19 -19.68 -18.65
CA ALA A 548 -31.51 -18.70 -17.66
C ALA A 548 -32.90 -18.10 -17.96
N GLY A 549 -33.77 -18.18 -17.02
CA GLY A 549 -35.04 -17.52 -16.89
C GLY A 549 -35.22 -17.20 -15.42
N ASP A 550 -36.38 -16.79 -14.99
CA ASP A 550 -36.67 -16.46 -13.58
C ASP A 550 -36.39 -17.62 -12.60
N GLU A 551 -36.21 -18.84 -13.11
CA GLU A 551 -35.68 -19.99 -12.37
C GLU A 551 -34.46 -20.58 -13.12
N TRP A 552 -33.32 -20.58 -12.44
CA TRP A 552 -32.09 -21.12 -12.97
C TRP A 552 -32.05 -22.65 -12.86
N ALA A 553 -32.13 -23.36 -13.97
CA ALA A 553 -31.89 -24.79 -14.04
C ALA A 553 -30.78 -25.09 -15.04
N GLY A 554 -29.61 -25.46 -14.54
CA GLY A 554 -28.47 -25.85 -15.36
C GLY A 554 -28.31 -27.36 -15.43
N ARG A 555 -28.27 -27.92 -16.62
CA ARG A 555 -27.81 -29.30 -16.85
C ARG A 555 -26.53 -29.27 -17.66
N ALA A 556 -25.44 -29.61 -17.01
CA ALA A 556 -24.15 -29.77 -17.66
C ALA A 556 -23.89 -31.28 -17.89
N TRP A 557 -23.59 -31.65 -19.11
CA TRP A 557 -23.19 -33.00 -19.49
C TRP A 557 -21.76 -32.96 -19.99
N ALA A 558 -20.87 -33.68 -19.31
CA ALA A 558 -19.49 -33.80 -19.70
C ALA A 558 -19.13 -35.26 -20.02
N GLY A 559 -18.51 -35.47 -21.13
CA GLY A 559 -18.01 -36.80 -21.52
C GLY A 559 -16.83 -37.30 -20.68
N ARG A 560 -16.22 -36.39 -19.86
CA ARG A 560 -15.27 -36.71 -18.76
C ARG A 560 -15.48 -35.77 -17.60
N ALA A 561 -15.75 -36.29 -16.56
CA ALA A 561 -16.62 -36.15 -15.43
C ALA A 561 -16.33 -35.08 -14.38
N TRP A 562 -15.35 -34.24 -14.35
CA TRP A 562 -15.12 -33.51 -13.10
C TRP A 562 -15.39 -32.02 -13.09
N ALA A 563 -15.52 -31.41 -14.22
CA ALA A 563 -15.83 -29.97 -14.24
C ALA A 563 -17.33 -29.65 -14.06
N ALA A 564 -18.21 -30.61 -14.37
CA ALA A 564 -19.65 -30.38 -14.33
C ALA A 564 -20.28 -30.58 -12.95
N ARG A 565 -19.68 -31.38 -12.07
CA ARG A 565 -20.25 -31.66 -10.74
C ARG A 565 -20.13 -30.50 -9.74
N ALA A 566 -19.20 -29.60 -9.95
CA ALA A 566 -18.94 -28.49 -9.03
C ALA A 566 -19.99 -27.35 -9.10
N TRP A 567 -20.93 -27.41 -10.07
CA TRP A 567 -21.82 -26.27 -10.35
C TRP A 567 -23.31 -26.57 -10.18
N VAL A 568 -23.69 -27.80 -9.89
CA VAL A 568 -25.10 -28.21 -9.84
C VAL A 568 -25.66 -28.31 -8.41
N SER A 569 -24.83 -28.21 -7.38
CA SER A 569 -25.25 -28.50 -6.00
C SER A 569 -24.98 -27.40 -5.00
N VAL A 570 -24.84 -26.16 -5.42
CA VAL A 570 -24.74 -25.05 -4.46
C VAL A 570 -26.04 -24.25 -4.49
N ASP A 571 -26.84 -24.47 -3.49
CA ASP A 571 -27.94 -23.58 -3.11
C ASP A 571 -27.32 -22.25 -2.64
N TRP A 572 -27.62 -21.17 -3.32
CA TRP A 572 -27.03 -19.85 -3.08
C TRP A 572 -27.84 -19.01 -2.09
N ASP A 573 -28.86 -19.61 -1.47
CA ASP A 573 -29.76 -18.88 -0.54
C ASP A 573 -29.40 -19.03 0.95
N GLU A 574 -28.33 -19.74 1.32
CA GLU A 574 -27.92 -19.82 2.72
C GLU A 574 -26.39 -19.62 2.86
N SER A 575 -25.95 -18.35 2.95
CA SER A 575 -24.91 -17.88 3.90
C SER A 575 -24.65 -16.39 3.71
#